data_a0ab3eca2d929ebc622aa04962bd9d57
#
_entry.id   a0ab3eca2d929ebc622aa04962bd9d57
#
_cell.length_a   1.000
_cell.length_b   1.000
_cell.length_c   1.000
_cell.angle_alpha   90.00
_cell.angle_beta   90.00
_cell.angle_gamma   90.00
#
_symmetry.space_group_name_H-M   'P 1'
#
loop_
_entity.id
_entity.type
_entity.pdbx_description
1 polymer ?
#
loop_
_entity_poly.entity_id
_entity_poly.type
_entity_poly.pdbx_seq_one_letter_code
_entity_poly.pdbx_strand_id
1 'polypeptide(L)'
;VEIEHLLAGGRNSRIYHVRSGTKEFALKQYPSGAEDPRDRLSTEVGALTLMERYRFDAVPRVAGVDRERGFALLSWIDGAPVAEISSADVEAAAHFLAAIHALRTAPWAKEQPPAAEACFSGGEIERQIAARLERLRNLSGEGDLARFLSHTFGPALEREVDRAKATIKAAGLDFATDLPQEWRSLVPSDFGFHNSLRRRDGSLAFVDFEYFGWDDPVKLSADIMLHPGKPLAPAQSRHFRRLAVELYGTDPSFSTRLAAHLPLFGLRWVLILLNEFIPERWQRRVLAGARQSWADAKGAQLALASEFLAALPAKVKDE
;
A
#
# COMPACT_ATOMS: atom_id res chain seq x y z
N VAL A 1 -25.24 -21.09 -5.15
CA VAL A 1 -24.55 -19.78 -5.19
C VAL A 1 -24.56 -19.35 -6.64
N GLU A 2 -25.12 -18.18 -6.91
CA GLU A 2 -25.13 -17.56 -8.25
C GLU A 2 -24.03 -16.52 -8.32
N ILE A 3 -23.24 -16.54 -9.41
CA ILE A 3 -22.26 -15.49 -9.71
C ILE A 3 -22.98 -14.40 -10.51
N GLU A 4 -23.11 -13.20 -9.95
CA GLU A 4 -23.79 -12.10 -10.64
C GLU A 4 -22.86 -11.43 -11.64
N HIS A 5 -21.67 -11.01 -11.20
CA HIS A 5 -20.68 -10.41 -12.09
C HIS A 5 -19.28 -10.41 -11.48
N LEU A 6 -18.28 -10.28 -12.35
CA LEU A 6 -16.89 -10.00 -11.98
C LEU A 6 -16.75 -8.49 -11.72
N LEU A 7 -16.25 -8.12 -10.54
CA LEU A 7 -15.95 -6.72 -10.22
C LEU A 7 -14.70 -6.28 -10.99
N ALA A 8 -14.83 -5.17 -11.70
CA ALA A 8 -13.68 -4.57 -12.39
C ALA A 8 -12.74 -3.90 -11.38
N GLY A 9 -11.43 -4.07 -11.52
CA GLY A 9 -10.45 -3.26 -10.79
C GLY A 9 -9.39 -4.00 -9.97
N GLY A 10 -9.52 -5.30 -9.72
CA GLY A 10 -8.48 -6.08 -9.05
C GLY A 10 -7.22 -6.21 -9.91
N ARG A 11 -6.05 -5.77 -9.40
CA ARG A 11 -4.77 -5.93 -10.10
C ARG A 11 -4.13 -7.29 -9.83
N ASN A 12 -4.43 -7.87 -8.67
CA ASN A 12 -3.78 -9.08 -8.16
C ASN A 12 -4.75 -10.24 -7.94
N SER A 13 -5.99 -9.95 -7.57
CA SER A 13 -7.03 -10.93 -7.24
C SER A 13 -8.28 -10.68 -8.08
N ARG A 14 -9.05 -11.74 -8.37
CA ARG A 14 -10.36 -11.60 -9.00
C ARG A 14 -11.42 -11.57 -7.91
N ILE A 15 -12.36 -10.64 -8.02
CA ILE A 15 -13.45 -10.48 -7.05
C ILE A 15 -14.77 -10.62 -7.80
N TYR A 16 -15.61 -11.54 -7.34
CA TYR A 16 -16.93 -11.78 -7.90
C TYR A 16 -18.00 -11.39 -6.88
N HIS A 17 -19.04 -10.68 -7.34
CA HIS A 17 -20.24 -10.52 -6.56
C HIS A 17 -21.06 -11.81 -6.68
N VAL A 18 -21.39 -12.43 -5.56
CA VAL A 18 -22.12 -13.69 -5.53
C VAL A 18 -23.29 -13.62 -4.56
N ARG A 19 -24.40 -14.31 -4.89
CA ARG A 19 -25.60 -14.39 -4.06
C ARG A 19 -25.91 -15.84 -3.66
N SER A 20 -26.37 -16.02 -2.44
CA SER A 20 -26.89 -17.29 -1.94
C SER A 20 -28.19 -17.02 -1.16
N GLY A 21 -29.33 -17.31 -1.78
CA GLY A 21 -30.64 -16.88 -1.29
C GLY A 21 -30.73 -15.37 -1.24
N THR A 22 -31.02 -14.82 -0.05
CA THR A 22 -31.09 -13.37 0.19
C THR A 22 -29.77 -12.74 0.63
N LYS A 23 -28.70 -13.54 0.79
CA LYS A 23 -27.41 -13.04 1.26
C LYS A 23 -26.46 -12.79 0.10
N GLU A 24 -25.77 -11.68 0.18
CA GLU A 24 -24.75 -11.25 -0.81
C GLU A 24 -23.34 -11.37 -0.22
N PHE A 25 -22.37 -11.72 -1.09
CA PHE A 25 -20.99 -11.91 -0.70
C PHE A 25 -20.03 -11.42 -1.81
N ALA A 26 -18.80 -11.13 -1.42
CA ALA A 26 -17.67 -11.00 -2.33
C ALA A 26 -16.87 -12.30 -2.31
N LEU A 27 -16.81 -13.02 -3.44
CA LEU A 27 -15.93 -14.17 -3.61
C LEU A 27 -14.61 -13.67 -4.19
N LYS A 28 -13.55 -13.72 -3.39
CA LYS A 28 -12.20 -13.29 -3.79
C LYS A 28 -11.36 -14.50 -4.12
N GLN A 29 -10.80 -14.52 -5.35
CA GLN A 29 -9.86 -15.52 -5.84
C GLN A 29 -8.46 -14.94 -5.77
N TYR A 30 -7.58 -15.59 -5.02
CA TYR A 30 -6.18 -15.19 -4.88
C TYR A 30 -5.30 -15.89 -5.91
N PRO A 31 -4.19 -15.25 -6.36
CA PRO A 31 -3.22 -15.91 -7.20
C PRO A 31 -2.62 -17.11 -6.47
N SER A 32 -2.46 -18.22 -7.17
CA SER A 32 -1.92 -19.48 -6.63
C SER A 32 -0.56 -19.80 -7.22
N GLY A 33 0.33 -20.42 -6.43
CA GLY A 33 1.50 -21.16 -6.88
C GLY A 33 2.75 -20.30 -7.14
N ALA A 34 3.57 -20.72 -8.11
CA ALA A 34 4.92 -20.19 -8.38
C ALA A 34 4.99 -18.70 -8.75
N GLU A 35 3.85 -18.07 -9.05
CA GLU A 35 3.79 -16.68 -9.48
C GLU A 35 3.87 -15.67 -8.34
N ASP A 36 3.46 -16.05 -7.13
CA ASP A 36 3.55 -15.19 -5.94
C ASP A 36 3.83 -16.07 -4.71
N PRO A 37 5.02 -15.98 -4.09
CA PRO A 37 5.38 -16.79 -2.93
C PRO A 37 4.63 -16.38 -1.64
N ARG A 38 3.85 -15.30 -1.67
CA ARG A 38 3.11 -14.80 -0.51
C ARG A 38 1.79 -15.55 -0.36
N ASP A 39 1.50 -16.03 0.83
CA ASP A 39 0.19 -16.60 1.19
C ASP A 39 -0.81 -15.46 1.50
N ARG A 40 -1.27 -14.82 0.44
CA ARG A 40 -2.21 -13.69 0.54
C ARG A 40 -3.56 -14.09 1.13
N LEU A 41 -4.05 -15.29 0.78
CA LEU A 41 -5.30 -15.81 1.31
C LEU A 41 -5.24 -15.95 2.82
N SER A 42 -4.22 -16.64 3.34
CA SER A 42 -4.08 -16.82 4.79
C SER A 42 -3.84 -15.49 5.51
N THR A 43 -3.09 -14.57 4.90
CA THR A 43 -2.84 -13.23 5.46
C THR A 43 -4.14 -12.45 5.60
N GLU A 44 -4.94 -12.34 4.55
CA GLU A 44 -6.19 -11.57 4.60
C GLU A 44 -7.24 -12.21 5.51
N VAL A 45 -7.41 -13.53 5.41
CA VAL A 45 -8.34 -14.28 6.27
C VAL A 45 -7.94 -14.14 7.74
N GLY A 46 -6.64 -14.24 8.05
CA GLY A 46 -6.12 -14.04 9.40
C GLY A 46 -6.39 -12.63 9.93
N ALA A 47 -6.08 -11.61 9.13
CA ALA A 47 -6.32 -10.22 9.48
C ALA A 47 -7.81 -9.92 9.74
N LEU A 48 -8.70 -10.34 8.83
CA LEU A 48 -10.13 -10.12 8.95
C LEU A 48 -10.75 -10.87 10.13
N THR A 49 -10.36 -12.13 10.35
CA THR A 49 -10.80 -12.93 11.52
C THR A 49 -10.40 -12.25 12.82
N LEU A 50 -9.22 -11.68 12.85
CA LEU A 50 -8.72 -10.92 13.97
C LEU A 50 -9.56 -9.66 14.20
N MET A 51 -9.75 -8.85 13.16
CA MET A 51 -10.53 -7.62 13.22
C MET A 51 -11.98 -7.92 13.68
N GLU A 52 -12.59 -9.02 13.21
CA GLU A 52 -13.90 -9.46 13.68
C GLU A 52 -13.91 -9.76 15.19
N ARG A 53 -12.87 -10.46 15.70
CA ARG A 53 -12.72 -10.74 17.14
C ARG A 53 -12.68 -9.46 17.98
N TYR A 54 -12.09 -8.39 17.44
CA TYR A 54 -12.02 -7.08 18.10
C TYR A 54 -13.12 -6.11 17.66
N ARG A 55 -14.17 -6.63 16.99
CA ARG A 55 -15.39 -5.90 16.60
C ARG A 55 -15.12 -4.70 15.68
N PHE A 56 -14.24 -4.87 14.72
CA PHE A 56 -14.08 -3.89 13.64
C PHE A 56 -15.25 -4.00 12.67
N ASP A 57 -16.14 -3.00 12.66
CA ASP A 57 -17.31 -2.97 11.76
C ASP A 57 -16.98 -2.34 10.39
N ALA A 58 -15.81 -1.74 10.27
CA ALA A 58 -15.35 -1.08 9.05
C ALA A 58 -14.67 -2.02 8.03
N VAL A 59 -14.77 -3.33 8.21
CA VAL A 59 -14.13 -4.34 7.34
C VAL A 59 -15.11 -5.46 6.98
N PRO A 60 -14.90 -6.21 5.89
CA PRO A 60 -15.71 -7.39 5.60
C PRO A 60 -15.44 -8.51 6.60
N ARG A 61 -16.42 -9.40 6.78
CA ARG A 61 -16.29 -10.61 7.60
C ARG A 61 -16.01 -11.81 6.72
N VAL A 62 -15.25 -12.76 7.24
CA VAL A 62 -14.98 -14.04 6.56
C VAL A 62 -16.17 -14.97 6.73
N ALA A 63 -16.85 -15.29 5.63
CA ALA A 63 -17.99 -16.21 5.61
C ALA A 63 -17.58 -17.66 5.25
N GLY A 64 -16.45 -17.84 4.54
CA GLY A 64 -15.91 -19.15 4.18
C GLY A 64 -14.57 -19.06 3.49
N VAL A 65 -13.83 -20.16 3.48
CA VAL A 65 -12.49 -20.25 2.88
C VAL A 65 -12.32 -21.59 2.19
N ASP A 66 -11.86 -21.58 0.94
CA ASP A 66 -11.39 -22.77 0.21
C ASP A 66 -9.88 -22.60 -0.07
N ARG A 67 -9.06 -23.19 0.79
CA ARG A 67 -7.59 -23.07 0.70
C ARG A 67 -7.01 -23.84 -0.48
N GLU A 68 -7.64 -24.94 -0.89
CA GLU A 68 -7.16 -25.75 -2.00
C GLU A 68 -7.28 -25.01 -3.33
N ARG A 69 -8.40 -24.29 -3.49
CA ARG A 69 -8.68 -23.53 -4.72
C ARG A 69 -8.28 -22.05 -4.63
N GLY A 70 -7.83 -21.59 -3.47
CA GLY A 70 -7.40 -20.21 -3.26
C GLY A 70 -8.54 -19.18 -3.21
N PHE A 71 -9.67 -19.51 -2.59
CA PHE A 71 -10.83 -18.61 -2.47
C PHE A 71 -11.15 -18.23 -1.02
N ALA A 72 -11.55 -16.98 -0.82
CA ALA A 72 -12.28 -16.54 0.36
C ALA A 72 -13.66 -15.99 -0.03
N LEU A 73 -14.68 -16.36 0.75
CA LEU A 73 -16.01 -15.77 0.69
C LEU A 73 -16.12 -14.75 1.81
N LEU A 74 -16.27 -13.49 1.45
CA LEU A 74 -16.34 -12.34 2.36
C LEU A 74 -17.74 -11.77 2.36
N SER A 75 -18.17 -11.18 3.49
CA SER A 75 -19.45 -10.47 3.53
C SER A 75 -19.46 -9.33 2.51
N TRP A 76 -20.61 -9.14 1.86
CA TRP A 76 -20.78 -8.01 0.96
C TRP A 76 -20.84 -6.69 1.76
N ILE A 77 -20.17 -5.67 1.25
CA ILE A 77 -20.26 -4.31 1.78
C ILE A 77 -21.05 -3.49 0.75
N ASP A 78 -22.27 -3.08 1.14
CA ASP A 78 -23.08 -2.18 0.31
C ASP A 78 -22.50 -0.78 0.38
N GLY A 79 -21.69 -0.45 -0.61
CA GLY A 79 -20.98 0.82 -0.71
C GLY A 79 -20.41 1.04 -2.10
N ALA A 80 -20.04 2.28 -2.38
CA ALA A 80 -19.38 2.68 -3.61
C ALA A 80 -17.91 3.06 -3.36
N PRO A 81 -16.99 2.88 -4.35
CA PRO A 81 -15.64 3.40 -4.23
C PRO A 81 -15.65 4.89 -3.88
N VAL A 82 -14.77 5.29 -2.96
CA VAL A 82 -14.65 6.69 -2.55
C VAL A 82 -14.26 7.54 -3.76
N ALA A 83 -15.16 8.39 -4.25
CA ALA A 83 -14.90 9.28 -5.39
C ALA A 83 -14.08 10.50 -4.95
N GLU A 84 -14.56 11.21 -3.93
CA GLU A 84 -13.93 12.38 -3.33
C GLU A 84 -13.59 12.12 -1.88
N ILE A 85 -12.41 12.57 -1.46
CA ILE A 85 -11.93 12.40 -0.09
C ILE A 85 -12.24 13.69 0.68
N SER A 86 -12.94 13.60 1.79
CA SER A 86 -13.20 14.70 2.72
C SER A 86 -12.22 14.68 3.90
N SER A 87 -12.18 15.76 4.69
CA SER A 87 -11.42 15.78 5.94
C SER A 87 -11.92 14.73 6.94
N ALA A 88 -13.24 14.50 7.00
CA ALA A 88 -13.82 13.47 7.86
C ALA A 88 -13.38 12.06 7.44
N ASP A 89 -13.15 11.81 6.15
CA ASP A 89 -12.62 10.53 5.67
C ASP A 89 -11.18 10.32 6.13
N VAL A 90 -10.38 11.38 6.11
CA VAL A 90 -8.99 11.35 6.61
C VAL A 90 -8.97 11.01 8.10
N GLU A 91 -9.87 11.61 8.89
CA GLU A 91 -10.02 11.31 10.31
C GLU A 91 -10.52 9.87 10.55
N ALA A 92 -11.48 9.40 9.77
CA ALA A 92 -11.97 8.02 9.85
C ALA A 92 -10.87 7.00 9.54
N ALA A 93 -10.03 7.27 8.53
CA ALA A 93 -8.87 6.43 8.23
C ALA A 93 -7.86 6.43 9.38
N ALA A 94 -7.54 7.59 9.96
CA ALA A 94 -6.64 7.69 11.10
C ALA A 94 -7.19 6.96 12.35
N HIS A 95 -8.48 7.08 12.64
CA HIS A 95 -9.14 6.35 13.72
C HIS A 95 -9.09 4.83 13.53
N PHE A 96 -9.30 4.35 12.30
CA PHE A 96 -9.17 2.93 11.97
C PHE A 96 -7.74 2.44 12.20
N LEU A 97 -6.74 3.21 11.78
CA LEU A 97 -5.33 2.89 12.02
C LEU A 97 -4.96 2.92 13.51
N ALA A 98 -5.53 3.84 14.28
CA ALA A 98 -5.35 3.90 15.73
C ALA A 98 -5.88 2.63 16.41
N ALA A 99 -7.06 2.15 15.97
CA ALA A 99 -7.64 0.91 16.48
C ALA A 99 -6.76 -0.31 16.16
N ILE A 100 -6.20 -0.40 14.94
CA ILE A 100 -5.23 -1.46 14.58
C ILE A 100 -3.95 -1.33 15.40
N HIS A 101 -3.40 -0.11 15.52
CA HIS A 101 -2.18 0.14 16.31
C HIS A 101 -2.33 -0.29 17.77
N ALA A 102 -3.50 -0.09 18.36
CA ALA A 102 -3.78 -0.52 19.74
C ALA A 102 -3.67 -2.05 19.91
N LEU A 103 -3.89 -2.83 18.87
CA LEU A 103 -3.79 -4.29 18.89
C LEU A 103 -2.34 -4.81 18.99
N ARG A 104 -1.33 -3.96 18.76
CA ARG A 104 0.10 -4.37 18.76
C ARG A 104 0.58 -4.99 20.08
N THR A 105 -0.09 -4.70 21.18
CA THR A 105 0.24 -5.24 22.50
C THR A 105 -0.48 -6.54 22.85
N ALA A 106 -1.42 -6.98 22.02
CA ALA A 106 -2.16 -8.21 22.23
C ALA A 106 -1.23 -9.44 22.08
N PRO A 107 -1.40 -10.51 22.88
CA PRO A 107 -0.50 -11.68 22.87
C PRO A 107 -0.31 -12.28 21.48
N TRP A 108 -1.36 -12.42 20.71
CA TRP A 108 -1.34 -12.96 19.33
C TRP A 108 -0.63 -12.05 18.31
N ALA A 109 -0.48 -10.75 18.59
CA ALA A 109 0.23 -9.84 17.69
C ALA A 109 1.67 -10.29 17.47
N LYS A 110 2.30 -10.89 18.48
CA LYS A 110 3.66 -11.41 18.42
C LYS A 110 3.85 -12.53 17.39
N GLU A 111 2.76 -13.23 17.05
CA GLU A 111 2.77 -14.33 16.09
C GLU A 111 2.56 -13.85 14.65
N GLN A 112 2.22 -12.57 14.46
CA GLN A 112 2.02 -12.03 13.12
C GLN A 112 3.36 -11.84 12.40
N PRO A 113 3.45 -12.21 11.10
CA PRO A 113 4.65 -11.99 10.32
C PRO A 113 4.83 -10.48 10.01
N PRO A 114 6.00 -10.08 9.51
CA PRO A 114 6.16 -8.80 8.85
C PRO A 114 5.14 -8.64 7.71
N ALA A 115 4.67 -7.42 7.50
CA ALA A 115 3.81 -7.06 6.37
C ALA A 115 4.55 -7.29 5.04
N ALA A 116 3.81 -7.44 3.96
CA ALA A 116 4.45 -7.56 2.65
C ALA A 116 5.32 -6.33 2.35
N GLU A 117 6.57 -6.57 2.00
CA GLU A 117 7.57 -5.52 1.76
C GLU A 117 7.76 -4.55 2.96
N ALA A 118 7.71 -5.08 4.19
CA ALA A 118 7.99 -4.30 5.39
C ALA A 118 9.35 -3.60 5.31
N CYS A 119 9.42 -2.38 5.86
CA CYS A 119 10.62 -1.57 5.87
C CYS A 119 10.89 -1.05 7.28
N PHE A 120 11.75 -1.73 8.03
CA PHE A 120 12.04 -1.35 9.40
C PHE A 120 13.22 -0.38 9.55
N SER A 121 13.95 -0.07 8.47
CA SER A 121 15.09 0.84 8.47
C SER A 121 15.21 1.61 7.16
N GLY A 122 15.94 2.71 7.18
CA GLY A 122 16.29 3.44 5.95
C GLY A 122 17.12 2.58 4.99
N GLY A 123 17.99 1.72 5.52
CA GLY A 123 18.76 0.76 4.72
C GLY A 123 17.86 -0.23 3.97
N GLU A 124 16.77 -0.70 4.58
CA GLU A 124 15.82 -1.57 3.90
C GLU A 124 15.05 -0.83 2.78
N ILE A 125 14.68 0.44 3.01
CA ILE A 125 14.06 1.27 1.95
C ILE A 125 15.02 1.40 0.77
N GLU A 126 16.29 1.75 1.02
CA GLU A 126 17.32 1.88 -0.01
C GLU A 126 17.51 0.57 -0.78
N ARG A 127 17.56 -0.57 -0.08
CA ARG A 127 17.66 -1.92 -0.67
C ARG A 127 16.47 -2.23 -1.59
N GLN A 128 15.23 -1.93 -1.16
CA GLN A 128 14.03 -2.16 -1.97
C GLN A 128 14.01 -1.28 -3.23
N ILE A 129 14.45 -0.03 -3.12
CA ILE A 129 14.59 0.88 -4.27
C ILE A 129 15.64 0.32 -5.24
N ALA A 130 16.82 -0.07 -4.74
CA ALA A 130 17.92 -0.60 -5.55
C ALA A 130 17.50 -1.86 -6.32
N ALA A 131 16.83 -2.81 -5.65
CA ALA A 131 16.37 -4.05 -6.30
C ALA A 131 15.35 -3.78 -7.43
N ARG A 132 14.41 -2.82 -7.23
CA ARG A 132 13.45 -2.41 -8.27
C ARG A 132 14.13 -1.70 -9.43
N LEU A 133 15.07 -0.79 -9.13
CA LEU A 133 15.83 -0.05 -10.12
C LEU A 133 16.68 -0.97 -10.98
N GLU A 134 17.37 -1.93 -10.38
CA GLU A 134 18.16 -2.95 -11.09
C GLU A 134 17.28 -3.76 -12.04
N ARG A 135 16.12 -4.23 -11.58
CA ARG A 135 15.18 -4.96 -12.43
C ARG A 135 14.75 -4.15 -13.65
N LEU A 136 14.46 -2.86 -13.49
CA LEU A 136 14.08 -1.98 -14.61
C LEU A 136 15.26 -1.66 -15.55
N ARG A 137 16.47 -1.50 -15.01
CA ARG A 137 17.69 -1.27 -15.80
C ARG A 137 18.06 -2.47 -16.68
N ASN A 138 17.74 -3.67 -16.25
CA ASN A 138 18.01 -4.91 -16.97
C ASN A 138 17.03 -5.20 -18.13
N LEU A 139 16.03 -4.33 -18.35
CA LEU A 139 15.11 -4.45 -19.49
C LEU A 139 15.81 -3.96 -20.78
N SER A 140 15.88 -4.82 -21.79
CA SER A 140 16.47 -4.50 -23.09
C SER A 140 15.48 -3.75 -23.99
N GLY A 141 16.01 -2.87 -24.85
CA GLY A 141 15.20 -2.18 -25.86
C GLY A 141 14.33 -1.01 -25.37
N GLU A 142 14.45 -0.62 -24.11
CA GLU A 142 13.63 0.42 -23.48
C GLU A 142 14.41 1.75 -23.31
N GLY A 143 14.79 2.39 -24.44
CA GLY A 143 15.68 3.56 -24.45
C GLY A 143 15.15 4.77 -23.67
N ASP A 144 13.84 5.05 -23.70
CA ASP A 144 13.25 6.16 -22.96
C ASP A 144 13.22 5.89 -21.46
N LEU A 145 12.94 4.64 -21.07
CA LEU A 145 13.05 4.21 -19.67
C LEU A 145 14.50 4.33 -19.18
N ALA A 146 15.47 3.83 -19.94
CA ALA A 146 16.89 3.90 -19.57
C ALA A 146 17.36 5.36 -19.39
N ARG A 147 16.93 6.27 -20.29
CA ARG A 147 17.20 7.70 -20.20
C ARG A 147 16.58 8.31 -18.95
N PHE A 148 15.33 8.03 -18.65
CA PHE A 148 14.64 8.50 -17.44
C PHE A 148 15.36 8.02 -16.18
N LEU A 149 15.68 6.71 -16.11
CA LEU A 149 16.33 6.12 -14.93
C LEU A 149 17.75 6.67 -14.70
N SER A 150 18.52 6.97 -15.77
CA SER A 150 19.89 7.46 -15.63
C SER A 150 19.99 8.97 -15.42
N HIS A 151 19.18 9.78 -16.13
CA HIS A 151 19.37 11.24 -16.14
C HIS A 151 18.38 11.98 -15.23
N THR A 152 17.26 11.34 -14.81
CA THR A 152 16.26 12.00 -14.00
C THR A 152 16.11 11.33 -12.64
N PHE A 153 15.85 10.03 -12.62
CA PHE A 153 15.61 9.29 -11.38
C PHE A 153 16.89 9.10 -10.55
N GLY A 154 18.02 8.68 -11.18
CA GLY A 154 19.27 8.42 -10.49
C GLY A 154 19.79 9.61 -9.67
N PRO A 155 19.95 10.81 -10.28
CA PRO A 155 20.35 12.01 -9.53
C PRO A 155 19.38 12.40 -8.41
N ALA A 156 18.07 12.19 -8.60
CA ALA A 156 17.08 12.42 -7.55
C ALA A 156 17.24 11.42 -6.40
N LEU A 157 17.49 10.15 -6.70
CA LEU A 157 17.72 9.11 -5.71
C LEU A 157 18.95 9.42 -4.85
N GLU A 158 20.09 9.72 -5.47
CA GLU A 158 21.32 10.05 -4.76
C GLU A 158 21.11 11.22 -3.80
N ARG A 159 20.51 12.31 -4.26
CA ARG A 159 20.23 13.50 -3.46
C ARG A 159 19.34 13.16 -2.25
N GLU A 160 18.25 12.42 -2.46
CA GLU A 160 17.29 12.14 -1.37
C GLU A 160 17.84 11.09 -0.39
N VAL A 161 18.67 10.15 -0.82
CA VAL A 161 19.37 9.21 0.08
C VAL A 161 20.36 9.96 0.97
N ASP A 162 21.18 10.84 0.37
CA ASP A 162 22.16 11.63 1.14
C ASP A 162 21.45 12.54 2.16
N ARG A 163 20.35 13.20 1.74
CA ARG A 163 19.54 14.02 2.61
C ARG A 163 18.94 13.20 3.77
N ALA A 164 18.39 12.03 3.49
CA ALA A 164 17.80 11.17 4.50
C ALA A 164 18.85 10.69 5.51
N LYS A 165 20.01 10.22 5.03
CA LYS A 165 21.14 9.80 5.88
C LYS A 165 21.64 10.96 6.77
N ALA A 166 21.76 12.17 6.21
CA ALA A 166 22.17 13.35 6.98
C ALA A 166 21.13 13.72 8.05
N THR A 167 19.83 13.68 7.73
CA THR A 167 18.74 13.99 8.67
C THR A 167 18.71 13.00 9.83
N ILE A 168 18.79 11.70 9.55
CA ILE A 168 18.81 10.63 10.56
C ILE A 168 20.05 10.77 11.45
N LYS A 169 21.23 10.98 10.89
CA LYS A 169 22.48 11.18 11.62
C LYS A 169 22.44 12.42 12.51
N ALA A 170 21.90 13.54 12.03
CA ALA A 170 21.78 14.75 12.82
C ALA A 170 20.88 14.59 14.04
N ALA A 171 19.92 13.67 14.00
CA ALA A 171 19.08 13.30 15.14
C ALA A 171 19.72 12.25 16.07
N GLY A 172 20.96 11.86 15.84
CA GLY A 172 21.64 10.83 16.63
C GLY A 172 21.15 9.40 16.38
N LEU A 173 20.45 9.18 15.26
CA LEU A 173 19.93 7.88 14.85
C LEU A 173 20.84 7.24 13.78
N ASP A 174 20.72 5.91 13.62
CA ASP A 174 21.41 5.19 12.57
C ASP A 174 20.41 4.79 11.47
N PHE A 175 20.76 5.12 10.23
CA PHE A 175 19.94 4.88 9.04
C PHE A 175 19.73 3.38 8.72
N ALA A 176 20.71 2.54 9.07
CA ALA A 176 20.68 1.11 8.79
C ALA A 176 20.05 0.27 9.92
N THR A 177 19.93 0.81 11.13
CA THR A 177 19.39 0.09 12.27
C THR A 177 17.88 -0.08 12.17
N ASP A 178 17.41 -1.31 12.35
CA ASP A 178 15.98 -1.63 12.35
C ASP A 178 15.26 -0.96 13.53
N LEU A 179 14.05 -0.49 13.24
CA LEU A 179 13.14 0.03 14.25
C LEU A 179 12.88 -1.01 15.35
N PRO A 180 13.07 -0.67 16.63
CA PRO A 180 12.74 -1.54 17.74
C PRO A 180 11.30 -2.02 17.70
N GLN A 181 11.06 -3.25 18.17
CA GLN A 181 9.73 -3.88 18.13
C GLN A 181 8.64 -3.06 18.81
N GLU A 182 8.96 -2.36 19.89
CA GLU A 182 8.02 -1.52 20.62
C GLU A 182 7.46 -0.35 19.82
N TRP A 183 8.17 0.11 18.80
CA TRP A 183 7.75 1.20 17.92
C TRP A 183 7.11 0.72 16.62
N ARG A 184 7.17 -0.58 16.33
CA ARG A 184 6.48 -1.17 15.17
C ARG A 184 4.98 -1.18 15.38
N SER A 185 4.25 -1.23 14.28
CA SER A 185 2.78 -1.34 14.27
C SER A 185 2.33 -2.52 13.43
N LEU A 186 1.18 -3.09 13.77
CA LEU A 186 0.43 -3.85 12.80
C LEU A 186 -0.14 -2.87 11.77
N VAL A 187 -0.04 -3.21 10.50
CA VAL A 187 -0.50 -2.35 9.40
C VAL A 187 -1.24 -3.15 8.34
N PRO A 188 -2.23 -2.57 7.67
CA PRO A 188 -2.87 -3.18 6.49
C PRO A 188 -1.94 -3.24 5.27
N SER A 189 -0.86 -2.46 5.27
CA SER A 189 0.14 -2.26 4.22
C SER A 189 -0.41 -1.51 3.00
N ASP A 190 -1.13 -2.14 2.07
CA ASP A 190 -1.75 -1.46 0.91
C ASP A 190 -3.05 -0.76 1.32
N PHE A 191 -2.92 0.23 2.20
CA PHE A 191 -4.04 0.94 2.82
C PHE A 191 -4.20 2.34 2.25
N GLY A 192 -5.45 2.72 1.98
CA GLY A 192 -5.80 4.06 1.53
C GLY A 192 -7.19 4.11 0.87
N PHE A 193 -7.53 5.26 0.33
CA PHE A 193 -8.87 5.50 -0.23
C PHE A 193 -9.13 4.75 -1.55
N HIS A 194 -8.13 4.17 -2.17
CA HIS A 194 -8.26 3.27 -3.31
C HIS A 194 -8.83 1.90 -2.91
N ASN A 195 -8.66 1.49 -1.65
CA ASN A 195 -9.19 0.28 -1.03
C ASN A 195 -10.28 0.61 0.01
N SER A 196 -11.08 1.66 -0.25
CA SER A 196 -12.14 2.10 0.63
C SER A 196 -13.47 2.21 -0.10
N LEU A 197 -14.54 1.82 0.58
CA LEU A 197 -15.92 1.95 0.12
C LEU A 197 -16.68 2.91 1.04
N ARG A 198 -17.48 3.80 0.45
CA ARG A 198 -18.42 4.65 1.18
C ARG A 198 -19.77 3.95 1.26
N ARG A 199 -20.23 3.66 2.46
CA ARG A 199 -21.56 3.13 2.71
C ARG A 199 -22.65 4.19 2.51
N ARG A 200 -23.90 3.76 2.45
CA ARG A 200 -25.05 4.66 2.28
C ARG A 200 -25.23 5.66 3.43
N ASP A 201 -24.78 5.31 4.62
CA ASP A 201 -24.79 6.19 5.80
C ASP A 201 -23.60 7.18 5.84
N GLY A 202 -22.75 7.17 4.81
CA GLY A 202 -21.56 8.00 4.70
C GLY A 202 -20.32 7.44 5.39
N SER A 203 -20.43 6.38 6.18
CA SER A 203 -19.27 5.76 6.84
C SER A 203 -18.36 5.07 5.82
N LEU A 204 -17.07 4.94 6.19
CA LEU A 204 -16.10 4.20 5.38
C LEU A 204 -16.02 2.73 5.79
N ALA A 205 -15.81 1.88 4.81
CA ALA A 205 -15.35 0.52 4.99
C ALA A 205 -14.04 0.34 4.23
N PHE A 206 -13.12 -0.43 4.81
CA PHE A 206 -11.81 -0.73 4.25
C PHE A 206 -11.74 -2.19 3.83
N VAL A 207 -11.10 -2.43 2.70
CA VAL A 207 -10.99 -3.76 2.08
C VAL A 207 -9.54 -4.03 1.67
N ASP A 208 -9.23 -5.29 1.33
CA ASP A 208 -7.94 -5.71 0.79
C ASP A 208 -6.80 -5.71 1.81
N PHE A 209 -6.85 -6.67 2.74
CA PHE A 209 -5.86 -6.87 3.81
C PHE A 209 -4.83 -7.96 3.49
N GLU A 210 -4.63 -8.29 2.22
CA GLU A 210 -3.76 -9.39 1.77
C GLU A 210 -2.25 -9.20 2.03
N TYR A 211 -1.87 -8.03 2.57
CA TYR A 211 -0.49 -7.65 2.92
C TYR A 211 -0.28 -7.34 4.40
N PHE A 212 -1.30 -7.59 5.22
CA PHE A 212 -1.30 -7.26 6.65
C PHE A 212 -0.13 -7.88 7.41
N GLY A 213 0.43 -7.14 8.36
CA GLY A 213 1.49 -7.62 9.26
C GLY A 213 2.21 -6.50 9.99
N TRP A 214 3.38 -6.81 10.57
CA TRP A 214 4.23 -5.83 11.23
C TRP A 214 4.99 -4.97 10.23
N ASP A 215 5.00 -3.65 10.45
CA ASP A 215 5.80 -2.71 9.67
C ASP A 215 6.13 -1.45 10.48
N ASP A 216 6.97 -0.59 9.90
CA ASP A 216 7.17 0.76 10.39
C ASP A 216 5.95 1.63 10.05
N PRO A 217 5.29 2.26 11.04
CA PRO A 217 4.18 3.18 10.77
C PRO A 217 4.58 4.39 9.90
N VAL A 218 5.86 4.69 9.77
CA VAL A 218 6.37 5.70 8.82
C VAL A 218 6.09 5.27 7.37
N LYS A 219 6.33 3.99 7.03
CA LYS A 219 6.02 3.48 5.67
C LYS A 219 4.54 3.58 5.37
N LEU A 220 3.68 3.11 6.28
CA LEU A 220 2.23 3.20 6.12
C LEU A 220 1.78 4.64 5.90
N SER A 221 2.29 5.57 6.74
CA SER A 221 1.95 7.00 6.63
C SER A 221 2.39 7.59 5.29
N ALA A 222 3.61 7.25 4.84
CA ALA A 222 4.13 7.68 3.55
C ALA A 222 3.31 7.11 2.38
N ASP A 223 2.95 5.83 2.44
CA ASP A 223 2.16 5.19 1.38
C ASP A 223 0.77 5.84 1.25
N ILE A 224 0.09 6.18 2.36
CA ILE A 224 -1.20 6.90 2.33
C ILE A 224 -1.05 8.31 1.73
N MET A 225 -0.03 9.07 2.16
CA MET A 225 0.19 10.45 1.69
C MET A 225 0.58 10.52 0.22
N LEU A 226 1.26 9.51 -0.30
CA LEU A 226 1.88 9.52 -1.63
C LEU A 226 1.20 8.60 -2.64
N HIS A 227 0.16 7.85 -2.27
CA HIS A 227 -0.45 6.83 -3.13
C HIS A 227 -0.94 7.42 -4.46
N PRO A 228 -0.42 6.98 -5.62
CA PRO A 228 -0.73 7.60 -6.91
C PRO A 228 -2.15 7.31 -7.40
N GLY A 229 -2.75 6.20 -6.98
CA GLY A 229 -4.08 5.78 -7.45
C GLY A 229 -5.23 6.57 -6.84
N LYS A 230 -5.04 7.18 -5.66
CA LYS A 230 -6.04 8.02 -4.97
C LYS A 230 -5.29 9.06 -4.12
N PRO A 231 -4.70 10.07 -4.76
CA PRO A 231 -3.86 11.04 -4.05
C PRO A 231 -4.68 11.92 -3.11
N LEU A 232 -4.11 12.21 -1.95
CA LEU A 232 -4.62 13.25 -1.05
C LEU A 232 -4.33 14.64 -1.63
N ALA A 233 -5.27 15.56 -1.50
CA ALA A 233 -4.99 16.97 -1.72
C ALA A 233 -3.96 17.48 -0.69
N PRO A 234 -3.18 18.54 -0.97
CA PRO A 234 -2.15 19.02 -0.06
C PRO A 234 -2.64 19.29 1.37
N ALA A 235 -3.81 19.90 1.53
CA ALA A 235 -4.41 20.14 2.85
C ALA A 235 -4.76 18.84 3.59
N GLN A 236 -5.27 17.84 2.88
CA GLN A 236 -5.59 16.51 3.43
C GLN A 236 -4.32 15.75 3.82
N SER A 237 -3.27 15.83 3.02
CA SER A 237 -1.97 15.21 3.31
C SER A 237 -1.36 15.83 4.58
N ARG A 238 -1.37 17.16 4.72
CA ARG A 238 -0.95 17.83 5.96
C ARG A 238 -1.82 17.45 7.16
N HIS A 239 -3.13 17.33 6.96
CA HIS A 239 -4.05 16.91 8.02
C HIS A 239 -3.75 15.49 8.47
N PHE A 240 -3.62 14.54 7.53
CA PHE A 240 -3.25 13.15 7.84
C PHE A 240 -1.89 13.06 8.54
N ARG A 241 -0.90 13.83 8.09
CA ARG A 241 0.42 13.89 8.73
C ARG A 241 0.34 14.29 10.21
N ARG A 242 -0.47 15.32 10.55
CA ARG A 242 -0.68 15.70 11.96
C ARG A 242 -1.29 14.57 12.77
N LEU A 243 -2.33 13.90 12.24
CA LEU A 243 -2.96 12.76 12.89
C LEU A 243 -1.99 11.59 13.06
N ALA A 244 -1.13 11.32 12.08
CA ALA A 244 -0.11 10.27 12.18
C ALA A 244 0.95 10.60 13.25
N VAL A 245 1.40 11.85 13.32
CA VAL A 245 2.33 12.29 14.38
C VAL A 245 1.69 12.19 15.76
N GLU A 246 0.43 12.53 15.90
CA GLU A 246 -0.31 12.36 17.15
C GLU A 246 -0.47 10.87 17.52
N LEU A 247 -0.84 10.03 16.56
CA LEU A 247 -1.04 8.60 16.76
C LEU A 247 0.24 7.86 17.14
N TYR A 248 1.33 8.13 16.43
CA TYR A 248 2.59 7.39 16.59
C TYR A 248 3.65 8.16 17.39
N GLY A 249 3.31 9.32 17.95
CA GLY A 249 4.25 10.24 18.61
C GLY A 249 4.80 9.73 19.95
N THR A 250 4.35 8.56 20.44
CA THR A 250 5.03 7.85 21.55
C THR A 250 6.42 7.36 21.15
N ASP A 251 6.67 7.14 19.87
CA ASP A 251 8.01 6.96 19.30
C ASP A 251 8.66 8.33 19.07
N PRO A 252 9.70 8.71 19.85
CA PRO A 252 10.33 10.02 19.75
C PRO A 252 11.03 10.25 18.40
N SER A 253 11.31 9.18 17.67
CA SER A 253 11.96 9.23 16.35
C SER A 253 10.99 9.33 15.17
N PHE A 254 9.68 9.12 15.38
CA PHE A 254 8.69 8.99 14.31
C PHE A 254 8.71 10.19 13.36
N SER A 255 8.60 11.41 13.88
CA SER A 255 8.54 12.63 13.05
C SER A 255 9.82 12.82 12.23
N THR A 256 10.98 12.57 12.84
CA THR A 256 12.27 12.66 12.15
C THR A 256 12.40 11.61 11.04
N ARG A 257 12.03 10.36 11.35
CA ARG A 257 12.05 9.27 10.35
C ARG A 257 11.03 9.53 9.23
N LEU A 258 9.84 10.04 9.55
CA LEU A 258 8.85 10.40 8.53
C LEU A 258 9.42 11.48 7.60
N ALA A 259 10.00 12.55 8.14
CA ALA A 259 10.60 13.63 7.34
C ALA A 259 11.78 13.13 6.47
N ALA A 260 12.60 12.23 7.01
CA ALA A 260 13.74 11.67 6.29
C ALA A 260 13.32 10.68 5.19
N HIS A 261 12.39 9.78 5.50
CA HIS A 261 12.06 8.64 4.63
C HIS A 261 10.93 8.92 3.63
N LEU A 262 10.07 9.92 3.87
CA LEU A 262 8.94 10.23 2.98
C LEU A 262 9.36 10.41 1.51
N PRO A 263 10.41 11.15 1.16
CA PRO A 263 10.87 11.24 -0.23
C PRO A 263 11.38 9.91 -0.79
N LEU A 264 12.00 9.05 0.01
CA LEU A 264 12.46 7.73 -0.41
C LEU A 264 11.27 6.83 -0.76
N PHE A 265 10.20 6.87 0.02
CA PHE A 265 8.95 6.17 -0.34
C PHE A 265 8.32 6.74 -1.61
N GLY A 266 8.42 8.04 -1.84
CA GLY A 266 8.02 8.66 -3.11
C GLY A 266 8.82 8.11 -4.30
N LEU A 267 10.13 8.01 -4.18
CA LEU A 267 11.00 7.40 -5.20
C LEU A 267 10.67 5.91 -5.41
N ARG A 268 10.34 5.18 -4.35
CA ARG A 268 9.86 3.80 -4.46
C ARG A 268 8.55 3.74 -5.28
N TRP A 269 7.61 4.67 -5.07
CA TRP A 269 6.38 4.75 -5.86
C TRP A 269 6.64 5.05 -7.34
N VAL A 270 7.62 5.90 -7.67
CA VAL A 270 8.04 6.14 -9.07
C VAL A 270 8.40 4.81 -9.75
N LEU A 271 9.19 3.95 -9.08
CA LEU A 271 9.58 2.65 -9.65
C LEU A 271 8.39 1.66 -9.70
N ILE A 272 7.44 1.74 -8.76
CA ILE A 272 6.22 0.92 -8.80
C ILE A 272 5.35 1.30 -9.99
N LEU A 273 5.22 2.59 -10.33
CA LEU A 273 4.51 3.05 -11.52
C LEU A 273 5.10 2.47 -12.81
N LEU A 274 6.40 2.23 -12.84
CA LEU A 274 7.10 1.66 -13.98
C LEU A 274 6.98 0.12 -14.10
N ASN A 275 6.24 -0.53 -13.23
CA ASN A 275 6.06 -1.99 -13.28
C ASN A 275 5.43 -2.50 -14.60
N GLU A 276 4.74 -1.65 -15.37
CA GLU A 276 4.17 -2.02 -16.68
C GLU A 276 5.26 -2.29 -17.74
N PHE A 277 6.49 -1.86 -17.51
CA PHE A 277 7.64 -2.23 -18.36
C PHE A 277 8.07 -3.68 -18.16
N ILE A 278 7.67 -4.33 -17.05
CA ILE A 278 8.06 -5.69 -16.71
C ILE A 278 7.15 -6.68 -17.45
N PRO A 279 7.67 -7.56 -18.35
CA PRO A 279 6.83 -8.42 -19.20
C PRO A 279 5.83 -9.28 -18.41
N GLU A 280 6.26 -9.89 -17.30
CA GLU A 280 5.40 -10.74 -16.48
C GLU A 280 4.26 -9.96 -15.81
N ARG A 281 4.49 -8.67 -15.50
CA ARG A 281 3.45 -7.78 -14.97
C ARG A 281 2.45 -7.43 -16.06
N TRP A 282 2.93 -7.14 -17.26
CA TRP A 282 2.07 -6.86 -18.41
C TRP A 282 1.21 -8.07 -18.78
N GLN A 283 1.77 -9.27 -18.82
CA GLN A 283 1.02 -10.50 -19.09
C GLN A 283 -0.16 -10.67 -18.13
N ARG A 284 0.03 -10.40 -16.83
CA ARG A 284 -1.06 -10.41 -15.85
C ARG A 284 -2.12 -9.37 -16.13
N ARG A 285 -1.75 -8.19 -16.61
CA ARG A 285 -2.71 -7.15 -17.05
C ARG A 285 -3.55 -7.59 -18.22
N VAL A 286 -2.93 -8.22 -19.21
CA VAL A 286 -3.65 -8.80 -20.35
C VAL A 286 -4.63 -9.87 -19.90
N LEU A 287 -4.20 -10.78 -19.02
CA LEU A 287 -5.08 -11.81 -18.45
C LEU A 287 -6.22 -11.22 -17.60
N ALA A 288 -6.00 -10.05 -17.00
CA ALA A 288 -7.02 -9.30 -16.26
C ALA A 288 -7.90 -8.42 -17.17
N GLY A 289 -7.72 -8.47 -18.51
CA GLY A 289 -8.59 -7.80 -19.49
C GLY A 289 -8.10 -6.42 -19.96
N ALA A 290 -6.81 -6.12 -19.86
CA ALA A 290 -6.26 -4.89 -20.44
C ALA A 290 -6.51 -4.83 -21.96
N ARG A 291 -7.04 -3.68 -22.43
CA ARG A 291 -7.40 -3.47 -23.85
C ARG A 291 -6.43 -2.58 -24.62
N GLN A 292 -5.61 -1.82 -23.93
CA GLN A 292 -4.61 -0.94 -24.55
C GLN A 292 -3.39 -1.74 -25.04
N SER A 293 -2.59 -1.18 -25.96
CA SER A 293 -1.33 -1.79 -26.36
C SER A 293 -0.29 -1.68 -25.22
N TRP A 294 0.69 -2.61 -25.22
CA TRP A 294 1.77 -2.54 -24.25
C TRP A 294 2.62 -1.27 -24.40
N ALA A 295 2.83 -0.82 -25.62
CA ALA A 295 3.58 0.40 -25.90
C ALA A 295 2.87 1.63 -25.30
N ASP A 296 1.56 1.74 -25.49
CA ASP A 296 0.77 2.85 -24.93
C ASP A 296 0.77 2.80 -23.39
N ALA A 297 0.65 1.60 -22.80
CA ALA A 297 0.73 1.42 -21.36
C ALA A 297 2.07 1.88 -20.79
N LYS A 298 3.18 1.47 -21.42
CA LYS A 298 4.53 1.90 -21.02
C LYS A 298 4.71 3.41 -21.13
N GLY A 299 4.28 4.01 -22.24
CA GLY A 299 4.35 5.45 -22.46
C GLY A 299 3.56 6.25 -21.42
N ALA A 300 2.32 5.83 -21.14
CA ALA A 300 1.48 6.45 -20.13
C ALA A 300 2.09 6.34 -18.71
N GLN A 301 2.63 5.18 -18.35
CA GLN A 301 3.24 4.98 -17.04
C GLN A 301 4.56 5.74 -16.87
N LEU A 302 5.35 5.87 -17.92
CA LEU A 302 6.57 6.69 -17.89
C LEU A 302 6.26 8.18 -17.70
N ALA A 303 5.23 8.68 -18.40
CA ALA A 303 4.76 10.05 -18.22
C ALA A 303 4.27 10.27 -16.77
N LEU A 304 3.42 9.38 -16.26
CA LEU A 304 2.93 9.46 -14.87
C LEU A 304 4.06 9.39 -13.83
N ALA A 305 5.03 8.51 -14.02
CA ALA A 305 6.21 8.41 -13.15
C ALA A 305 7.06 9.68 -13.17
N SER A 306 7.22 10.30 -14.35
CA SER A 306 7.94 11.56 -14.52
C SER A 306 7.24 12.73 -13.83
N GLU A 307 5.94 12.85 -14.01
CA GLU A 307 5.09 13.87 -13.34
C GLU A 307 5.09 13.68 -11.83
N PHE A 308 4.97 12.42 -11.36
CA PHE A 308 5.00 12.11 -9.94
C PHE A 308 6.34 12.51 -9.30
N LEU A 309 7.46 12.18 -9.96
CA LEU A 309 8.81 12.56 -9.51
C LEU A 309 8.98 14.08 -9.47
N ALA A 310 8.53 14.78 -10.50
CA ALA A 310 8.60 16.25 -10.55
C ALA A 310 7.77 16.92 -9.45
N ALA A 311 6.62 16.34 -9.09
CA ALA A 311 5.76 16.85 -8.02
C ALA A 311 6.22 16.47 -6.61
N LEU A 312 7.12 15.49 -6.47
CA LEU A 312 7.52 14.94 -5.17
C LEU A 312 8.07 16.00 -4.20
N PRO A 313 8.94 16.95 -4.60
CA PRO A 313 9.43 17.99 -3.68
C PRO A 313 8.32 18.81 -3.02
N ALA A 314 7.24 19.11 -3.76
CA ALA A 314 6.08 19.84 -3.22
C ALA A 314 5.21 18.97 -2.30
N LYS A 315 5.16 17.66 -2.54
CA LYS A 315 4.37 16.70 -1.72
C LYS A 315 5.01 16.41 -0.36
N VAL A 316 6.33 16.54 -0.25
CA VAL A 316 7.09 16.20 0.96
C VAL A 316 7.47 17.38 1.83
N LYS A 317 7.24 18.61 1.35
CA LYS A 317 7.49 19.83 2.14
C LYS A 317 6.57 19.88 3.36
N ASP A 318 7.18 20.25 4.50
CA ASP A 318 6.49 20.69 5.69
C ASP A 318 6.17 22.20 5.54
N GLU A 319 4.96 22.54 5.12
CA GLU A 319 4.42 23.90 5.25
C GLU A 319 3.26 23.91 6.21
#